data_ab2f0cc5b8c56488939f6e312fbccdc1
#
_entry.id   ab2f0cc5b8c56488939f6e312fbccdc1
#
_cell.length_a   1.000
_cell.length_b   1.000
_cell.length_c   1.000
_cell.angle_alpha   90.00
_cell.angle_beta   90.00
_cell.angle_gamma   90.00
#
_symmetry.space_group_name_H-M   'P 1'
#
loop_
_entity.id
_entity.type
_entity.pdbx_description
1 polymer ?
#
loop_
_entity_poly.entity_id
_entity_poly.type
_entity_poly.pdbx_seq_one_letter_code
_entity_poly.pdbx_strand_id
1 'polypeptide(L)'
;GLTEEDPTTTDWEGCKAQINEGNIGCMVLGSWAVPQMQAGGPNADDIAYMPFPISVDGKQYASASADYCYGVNVNSTSEEKTAAMLYIKWLTESSGFAKTQGGIPIVKGDAYPDSLESFQSITLVTDNPAPAGEEDLFGKINNDSEISLDSDSTHVASIIEAAIGGNQTMEEIADEWNAAWTSAQEKNGVTPE
;
A
#
# COMPACT_ATOMS: atom_id res chain seq x y z
N GLY A 1 20.33 8.95 15.29
CA GLY A 1 19.15 8.97 15.90
C GLY A 1 17.92 9.38 15.10
N LEU A 2 17.74 8.86 13.84
CA LEU A 2 16.50 9.07 13.07
C LEU A 2 15.65 7.79 12.94
N THR A 3 16.13 6.69 13.51
CA THR A 3 15.46 5.38 13.50
C THR A 3 15.45 4.82 14.91
N GLU A 4 14.70 3.75 15.10
CA GLU A 4 14.72 2.92 16.31
C GLU A 4 16.14 2.40 16.58
N GLU A 5 16.40 1.99 17.83
CA GLU A 5 17.67 1.41 18.25
C GLU A 5 17.96 0.09 17.52
N ASP A 6 16.89 -0.68 17.24
CA ASP A 6 16.92 -1.86 16.38
C ASP A 6 15.92 -1.68 15.22
N PRO A 7 16.39 -1.27 14.02
CA PRO A 7 15.52 -1.03 12.87
C PRO A 7 14.99 -2.31 12.22
N THR A 8 15.44 -3.48 12.67
CA THR A 8 14.96 -4.78 12.18
C THR A 8 13.68 -5.24 12.89
N THR A 9 13.33 -4.58 14.00
CA THR A 9 12.10 -4.86 14.73
C THR A 9 11.04 -3.82 14.43
N THR A 10 9.85 -4.27 14.03
CA THR A 10 8.71 -3.40 13.75
C THR A 10 7.78 -3.36 14.95
N ASP A 11 7.56 -2.17 15.51
CA ASP A 11 6.53 -1.92 16.53
C ASP A 11 5.38 -1.12 15.93
N TRP A 12 4.46 -1.82 15.25
CA TRP A 12 3.31 -1.21 14.59
C TRP A 12 2.39 -0.47 15.57
N GLU A 13 2.11 -1.05 16.73
CA GLU A 13 1.24 -0.42 17.75
C GLU A 13 1.93 0.81 18.36
N GLY A 14 3.22 0.72 18.66
CA GLY A 14 4.01 1.85 19.14
C GLY A 14 4.08 2.98 18.12
N CYS A 15 4.26 2.70 16.83
CA CYS A 15 4.27 3.72 15.78
C CYS A 15 2.98 4.54 15.74
N LYS A 16 1.82 3.93 15.95
CA LYS A 16 0.53 4.65 16.00
C LYS A 16 0.45 5.64 17.16
N ALA A 17 0.95 5.23 18.33
CA ALA A 17 1.04 6.14 19.48
C ALA A 17 2.06 7.26 19.21
N GLN A 18 3.23 6.94 18.71
CA GLN A 18 4.32 7.90 18.46
C GLN A 18 3.91 9.03 17.49
N ILE A 19 3.21 8.72 16.39
CA ILE A 19 2.73 9.76 15.47
C ILE A 19 1.60 10.58 16.09
N ASN A 20 0.69 9.94 16.84
CA ASN A 20 -0.41 10.63 17.50
C ASN A 20 0.10 11.61 18.59
N GLU A 21 1.17 11.25 19.29
CA GLU A 21 1.83 12.09 20.30
C GLU A 21 2.75 13.17 19.71
N GLY A 22 2.97 13.15 18.39
CA GLY A 22 3.86 14.09 17.70
C GLY A 22 5.34 13.79 17.81
N ASN A 23 5.72 12.60 18.27
CA ASN A 23 7.12 12.15 18.32
C ASN A 23 7.62 11.74 16.94
N ILE A 24 6.73 11.32 16.03
CA ILE A 24 6.98 11.10 14.61
C ILE A 24 6.25 12.20 13.84
N GLY A 25 6.99 12.95 13.01
CA GLY A 25 6.43 14.09 12.27
C GLY A 25 5.64 13.68 11.02
N CYS A 26 5.99 12.56 10.38
CA CYS A 26 5.27 12.02 9.22
C CYS A 26 5.55 10.54 9.02
N MET A 27 4.58 9.86 8.42
CA MET A 27 4.68 8.46 7.97
C MET A 27 4.14 8.33 6.56
N VAL A 28 4.71 7.41 5.77
CA VAL A 28 4.23 7.11 4.42
C VAL A 28 3.49 5.78 4.45
N LEU A 29 2.17 5.84 4.32
CA LEU A 29 1.28 4.69 4.45
C LEU A 29 0.05 4.85 3.55
N GLY A 30 -0.72 3.78 3.38
CA GLY A 30 -2.02 3.83 2.73
C GLY A 30 -3.08 4.56 3.58
N SER A 31 -4.13 5.05 2.93
CA SER A 31 -5.21 5.81 3.58
C SER A 31 -5.93 5.04 4.70
N TRP A 32 -5.94 3.72 4.64
CA TRP A 32 -6.47 2.82 5.68
C TRP A 32 -5.79 3.00 7.05
N ALA A 33 -4.56 3.53 7.07
CA ALA A 33 -3.83 3.75 8.32
C ALA A 33 -4.32 4.99 9.08
N VAL A 34 -4.94 5.97 8.41
CA VAL A 34 -5.37 7.23 9.02
C VAL A 34 -6.28 7.03 10.24
N PRO A 35 -7.37 6.26 10.14
CA PRO A 35 -8.23 6.03 11.31
C PRO A 35 -7.49 5.34 12.47
N GLN A 36 -6.53 4.47 12.15
CA GLN A 36 -5.72 3.78 13.16
C GLN A 36 -4.77 4.72 13.88
N MET A 37 -4.11 5.63 13.14
CA MET A 37 -3.24 6.66 13.72
C MET A 37 -4.04 7.65 14.56
N GLN A 38 -5.21 8.04 14.11
CA GLN A 38 -6.13 8.90 14.86
C GLN A 38 -6.61 8.24 16.16
N ALA A 39 -6.85 6.93 16.13
CA ALA A 39 -7.23 6.16 17.33
C ALA A 39 -6.05 5.83 18.26
N GLY A 40 -4.82 6.08 17.87
CA GLY A 40 -3.60 5.75 18.62
C GLY A 40 -3.36 6.59 19.87
N GLY A 41 -4.14 7.67 20.09
CA GLY A 41 -3.99 8.57 21.24
C GLY A 41 -5.02 9.72 21.26
N PRO A 42 -4.81 10.74 22.10
CA PRO A 42 -5.77 11.82 22.29
C PRO A 42 -5.77 12.89 21.18
N ASN A 43 -4.78 12.88 20.27
CA ASN A 43 -4.56 13.97 19.32
C ASN A 43 -5.03 13.59 17.90
N ALA A 44 -6.21 12.98 17.78
CA ALA A 44 -6.77 12.54 16.51
C ALA A 44 -6.88 13.66 15.46
N ASP A 45 -7.25 14.86 15.90
CA ASP A 45 -7.45 16.03 15.04
C ASP A 45 -6.14 16.60 14.47
N ASP A 46 -5.00 16.25 15.06
CA ASP A 46 -3.67 16.67 14.58
C ASP A 46 -3.12 15.74 13.48
N ILE A 47 -3.80 14.62 13.22
CA ILE A 47 -3.42 13.67 12.17
C ILE A 47 -4.12 14.01 10.86
N ALA A 48 -3.34 14.48 9.88
CA ALA A 48 -3.81 14.74 8.53
C ALA A 48 -3.19 13.77 7.52
N TYR A 49 -3.87 13.55 6.39
CA TYR A 49 -3.38 12.75 5.28
C TYR A 49 -3.27 13.60 4.01
N MET A 50 -2.16 13.48 3.32
CA MET A 50 -1.90 14.27 2.12
C MET A 50 -1.24 13.41 1.03
N PRO A 51 -1.41 13.78 -0.25
CA PRO A 51 -0.67 13.15 -1.33
C PRO A 51 0.84 13.31 -1.13
N PHE A 52 1.59 12.29 -1.56
CA PHE A 52 3.05 12.35 -1.47
C PHE A 52 3.56 13.60 -2.23
N PRO A 53 4.43 14.43 -1.63
CA PRO A 53 4.77 15.76 -2.14
C PRO A 53 5.78 15.72 -3.31
N ILE A 54 5.56 14.84 -4.27
CA ILE A 54 6.33 14.75 -5.52
C ILE A 54 5.43 15.04 -6.70
N SER A 55 5.91 15.88 -7.62
CA SER A 55 5.25 16.16 -8.87
C SER A 55 6.09 15.67 -10.05
N VAL A 56 5.43 15.05 -11.02
CA VAL A 56 6.01 14.67 -12.31
C VAL A 56 5.32 15.50 -13.38
N ASP A 57 6.08 16.27 -14.13
CA ASP A 57 5.57 17.22 -15.14
C ASP A 57 4.49 18.16 -14.60
N GLY A 58 4.68 18.63 -13.35
CA GLY A 58 3.75 19.56 -12.70
C GLY A 58 2.43 18.93 -12.21
N LYS A 59 2.31 17.61 -12.24
CA LYS A 59 1.15 16.87 -11.75
C LYS A 59 1.52 15.97 -10.59
N GLN A 60 0.61 15.86 -9.64
CA GLN A 60 0.72 14.87 -8.56
C GLN A 60 -0.08 13.62 -8.92
N TYR A 61 0.46 12.49 -8.49
CA TYR A 61 -0.13 11.17 -8.70
C TYR A 61 -0.23 10.46 -7.36
N ALA A 62 -1.21 9.57 -7.25
CA ALA A 62 -1.30 8.63 -6.14
C ALA A 62 -1.73 7.26 -6.69
N SER A 63 -1.13 6.19 -6.17
CA SER A 63 -1.60 4.85 -6.46
C SER A 63 -2.92 4.59 -5.73
N ALA A 64 -3.86 3.94 -6.41
CA ALA A 64 -5.10 3.48 -5.83
C ALA A 64 -5.36 2.06 -6.31
N SER A 65 -5.67 1.16 -5.39
CA SER A 65 -6.00 -0.23 -5.68
C SER A 65 -7.21 -0.67 -4.88
N ALA A 66 -7.83 -1.78 -5.30
CA ALA A 66 -8.87 -2.43 -4.51
C ALA A 66 -8.25 -2.94 -3.21
N ASP A 67 -8.86 -2.57 -2.07
CA ASP A 67 -8.38 -2.97 -0.76
C ASP A 67 -9.05 -4.28 -0.31
N TYR A 68 -10.36 -4.25 -0.05
CA TYR A 68 -11.09 -5.42 0.41
C TYR A 68 -11.69 -6.22 -0.74
N CYS A 69 -11.41 -7.53 -0.76
CA CYS A 69 -12.03 -8.49 -1.67
C CYS A 69 -13.04 -9.37 -0.93
N TYR A 70 -14.19 -9.63 -1.53
CA TYR A 70 -15.24 -10.47 -0.97
C TYR A 70 -15.46 -11.69 -1.83
N GLY A 71 -15.35 -12.88 -1.23
CA GLY A 71 -15.61 -14.14 -1.90
C GLY A 71 -16.90 -14.79 -1.39
N VAL A 72 -17.65 -15.41 -2.29
CA VAL A 72 -18.81 -16.25 -1.93
C VAL A 72 -18.39 -17.71 -2.10
N ASN A 73 -18.56 -18.51 -1.04
CA ASN A 73 -18.18 -19.92 -1.06
C ASN A 73 -19.01 -20.69 -2.10
N VAL A 74 -18.32 -21.34 -3.05
CA VAL A 74 -18.96 -22.09 -4.13
C VAL A 74 -19.78 -23.30 -3.65
N ASN A 75 -19.47 -23.82 -2.44
CA ASN A 75 -20.14 -24.97 -1.84
C ASN A 75 -21.38 -24.60 -1.00
N SER A 76 -21.66 -23.30 -0.81
CA SER A 76 -22.88 -22.85 -0.12
C SER A 76 -24.13 -23.14 -0.94
N THR A 77 -25.27 -23.22 -0.27
CA THR A 77 -26.60 -23.35 -0.90
C THR A 77 -26.94 -22.10 -1.73
N SER A 78 -27.93 -22.21 -2.62
CA SER A 78 -28.40 -21.06 -3.41
C SER A 78 -28.91 -19.90 -2.55
N GLU A 79 -29.60 -20.22 -1.47
CA GLU A 79 -30.16 -19.27 -0.51
C GLU A 79 -29.03 -18.52 0.22
N GLU A 80 -28.02 -19.25 0.70
CA GLU A 80 -26.83 -18.67 1.37
C GLU A 80 -26.03 -17.78 0.42
N LYS A 81 -25.80 -18.21 -0.83
CA LYS A 81 -25.15 -17.39 -1.85
C LYS A 81 -25.92 -16.10 -2.11
N THR A 82 -27.25 -16.19 -2.22
CA THR A 82 -28.09 -15.01 -2.42
C THR A 82 -27.97 -14.05 -1.23
N ALA A 83 -28.03 -14.56 -0.01
CA ALA A 83 -27.88 -13.76 1.21
C ALA A 83 -26.50 -13.09 1.27
N ALA A 84 -25.42 -13.84 0.96
CA ALA A 84 -24.06 -13.32 0.92
C ALA A 84 -23.91 -12.19 -0.11
N MET A 85 -24.44 -12.37 -1.32
CA MET A 85 -24.41 -11.33 -2.36
C MET A 85 -25.18 -10.08 -1.97
N LEU A 86 -26.35 -10.21 -1.32
CA LEU A 86 -27.11 -9.07 -0.80
C LEU A 86 -26.32 -8.33 0.29
N TYR A 87 -25.66 -9.06 1.19
CA TYR A 87 -24.83 -8.48 2.22
C TYR A 87 -23.62 -7.72 1.63
N ILE A 88 -22.91 -8.35 0.68
CA ILE A 88 -21.78 -7.71 -0.01
C ILE A 88 -22.25 -6.43 -0.70
N LYS A 89 -23.36 -6.48 -1.41
CA LYS A 89 -23.93 -5.32 -2.08
C LYS A 89 -24.23 -4.18 -1.08
N TRP A 90 -24.90 -4.49 0.01
CA TRP A 90 -25.18 -3.50 1.04
C TRP A 90 -23.89 -2.93 1.65
N LEU A 91 -22.91 -3.80 1.96
CA LEU A 91 -21.63 -3.42 2.56
C LEU A 91 -20.86 -2.45 1.66
N THR A 92 -20.82 -2.73 0.36
CA THR A 92 -20.04 -1.94 -0.60
C THR A 92 -20.75 -0.68 -1.08
N GLU A 93 -22.08 -0.69 -1.19
CA GLU A 93 -22.83 0.40 -1.80
C GLU A 93 -23.55 1.30 -0.80
N SER A 94 -23.88 0.81 0.39
CA SER A 94 -24.82 1.52 1.29
C SER A 94 -24.36 1.65 2.73
N SER A 95 -23.43 0.84 3.21
CA SER A 95 -23.04 0.80 4.63
C SER A 95 -22.18 1.98 5.07
N GLY A 96 -21.50 2.64 4.14
CA GLY A 96 -20.46 3.62 4.43
C GLY A 96 -19.13 3.02 4.91
N PHE A 97 -19.00 1.69 4.88
CA PHE A 97 -17.82 0.98 5.40
C PHE A 97 -16.50 1.51 4.80
N ALA A 98 -16.44 1.69 3.48
CA ALA A 98 -15.23 2.19 2.83
C ALA A 98 -14.75 3.52 3.44
N LYS A 99 -15.65 4.46 3.68
CA LYS A 99 -15.32 5.77 4.27
C LYS A 99 -14.81 5.64 5.70
N THR A 100 -15.41 4.76 6.50
CA THR A 100 -14.98 4.53 7.90
C THR A 100 -13.61 3.87 7.98
N GLN A 101 -13.19 3.18 6.93
CA GLN A 101 -11.86 2.57 6.82
C GLN A 101 -10.84 3.46 6.09
N GLY A 102 -11.16 4.74 5.85
CA GLY A 102 -10.26 5.66 5.14
C GLY A 102 -10.14 5.39 3.64
N GLY A 103 -11.08 4.64 3.06
CA GLY A 103 -11.10 4.26 1.65
C GLY A 103 -12.02 5.12 0.80
N ILE A 104 -11.75 5.13 -0.51
CA ILE A 104 -12.61 5.74 -1.52
C ILE A 104 -13.77 4.76 -1.79
N PRO A 105 -15.05 5.21 -1.72
CA PRO A 105 -16.18 4.36 -2.08
C PRO A 105 -16.10 3.88 -3.54
N ILE A 106 -16.52 2.64 -3.79
CA ILE A 106 -16.55 2.09 -5.15
C ILE A 106 -17.74 2.59 -5.99
N VAL A 107 -18.76 3.15 -5.34
CA VAL A 107 -19.94 3.67 -6.03
C VAL A 107 -19.56 4.97 -6.73
N LYS A 108 -19.71 4.97 -8.04
CA LYS A 108 -19.35 6.13 -8.87
C LYS A 108 -20.19 7.34 -8.51
N GLY A 109 -19.52 8.42 -8.17
CA GLY A 109 -20.14 9.71 -7.80
C GLY A 109 -20.32 9.88 -6.29
N ASP A 110 -20.00 8.89 -5.48
CA ASP A 110 -19.96 9.06 -4.02
C ASP A 110 -18.83 10.01 -3.61
N ALA A 111 -19.12 10.82 -2.59
CA ALA A 111 -18.11 11.72 -2.03
C ALA A 111 -16.99 10.96 -1.32
N TYR A 112 -15.77 11.45 -1.46
CA TYR A 112 -14.63 10.97 -0.70
C TYR A 112 -14.84 11.23 0.80
N PRO A 113 -14.21 10.46 1.70
CA PRO A 113 -14.14 10.85 3.11
C PRO A 113 -13.32 12.14 3.26
N ASP A 114 -13.58 12.90 4.32
CA ASP A 114 -12.90 14.18 4.58
C ASP A 114 -11.38 14.05 4.61
N SER A 115 -10.88 12.92 5.14
CA SER A 115 -9.44 12.59 5.16
C SER A 115 -8.79 12.47 3.77
N LEU A 116 -9.58 12.27 2.72
CA LEU A 116 -9.12 12.12 1.33
C LEU A 116 -9.58 13.27 0.41
N GLU A 117 -10.07 14.37 0.96
CA GLU A 117 -10.55 15.50 0.15
C GLU A 117 -9.45 16.04 -0.79
N SER A 118 -8.21 16.13 -0.31
CA SER A 118 -7.05 16.58 -1.10
C SER A 118 -6.75 15.70 -2.31
N PHE A 119 -7.20 14.45 -2.31
CA PHE A 119 -6.99 13.50 -3.41
C PHE A 119 -7.97 13.65 -4.56
N GLN A 120 -9.03 14.44 -4.43
CA GLN A 120 -9.99 14.68 -5.52
C GLN A 120 -9.36 15.41 -6.71
N SER A 121 -8.30 16.18 -6.49
CA SER A 121 -7.56 16.90 -7.52
C SER A 121 -6.34 16.14 -8.06
N ILE A 122 -6.06 14.96 -7.53
CA ILE A 122 -4.89 14.14 -7.87
C ILE A 122 -5.26 13.13 -8.95
N THR A 123 -4.32 12.83 -9.83
CA THR A 123 -4.48 11.73 -10.79
C THR A 123 -4.24 10.41 -10.06
N LEU A 124 -5.31 9.62 -9.89
CA LEU A 124 -5.19 8.26 -9.36
C LEU A 124 -4.71 7.32 -10.45
N VAL A 125 -3.68 6.54 -10.13
CA VAL A 125 -3.14 5.50 -10.99
C VAL A 125 -3.49 4.16 -10.38
N THR A 126 -4.07 3.27 -11.18
CA THR A 126 -4.43 1.91 -10.78
C THR A 126 -3.65 0.92 -11.62
N ASP A 127 -3.28 -0.20 -11.04
CA ASP A 127 -2.68 -1.29 -11.81
C ASP A 127 -3.69 -1.88 -12.79
N ASN A 128 -3.21 -2.14 -14.00
CA ASN A 128 -3.99 -2.91 -14.97
C ASN A 128 -3.93 -4.39 -14.58
N PRO A 129 -5.00 -5.16 -14.85
CA PRO A 129 -4.93 -6.61 -14.75
C PRO A 129 -3.79 -7.15 -15.63
N ALA A 130 -3.09 -8.16 -15.14
CA ALA A 130 -2.10 -8.84 -15.95
C ALA A 130 -2.73 -9.40 -17.24
N PRO A 131 -2.00 -9.41 -18.36
CA PRO A 131 -2.46 -10.09 -19.58
C PRO A 131 -2.79 -11.55 -19.32
N ALA A 132 -3.74 -12.09 -20.08
CA ALA A 132 -4.15 -13.49 -19.93
C ALA A 132 -2.95 -14.43 -20.18
N GLY A 133 -2.67 -15.29 -19.20
CA GLY A 133 -1.54 -16.21 -19.18
C GLY A 133 -0.27 -15.65 -18.53
N GLU A 134 -0.28 -14.41 -18.07
CA GLU A 134 0.83 -13.74 -17.39
C GLU A 134 0.49 -13.38 -15.93
N GLU A 135 -0.61 -13.91 -15.38
CA GLU A 135 -1.11 -13.58 -14.05
C GLU A 135 -0.07 -13.80 -12.95
N ASP A 136 0.78 -14.82 -13.12
CA ASP A 136 1.83 -15.18 -12.16
C ASP A 136 3.20 -14.57 -12.48
N LEU A 137 3.35 -13.84 -13.59
CA LEU A 137 4.65 -13.42 -14.12
C LEU A 137 5.40 -12.53 -13.15
N PHE A 138 4.73 -11.51 -12.60
CA PHE A 138 5.32 -10.63 -11.60
C PHE A 138 5.82 -11.42 -10.38
N GLY A 139 4.99 -12.32 -9.85
CA GLY A 139 5.36 -13.16 -8.70
C GLY A 139 6.58 -14.05 -8.97
N LYS A 140 6.69 -14.61 -10.19
CA LYS A 140 7.86 -15.41 -10.59
C LYS A 140 9.12 -14.58 -10.67
N ILE A 141 9.05 -13.39 -11.30
CA ILE A 141 10.20 -12.47 -11.40
C ILE A 141 10.62 -12.00 -10.02
N ASN A 142 9.67 -11.62 -9.17
CA ASN A 142 9.95 -11.18 -7.80
C ASN A 142 10.64 -12.27 -6.98
N ASN A 143 10.15 -13.51 -7.04
CA ASN A 143 10.77 -14.65 -6.37
C ASN A 143 12.18 -14.98 -6.92
N ASP A 144 12.34 -14.93 -8.24
CA ASP A 144 13.62 -15.25 -8.89
C ASP A 144 14.66 -14.15 -8.70
N SER A 145 14.27 -12.91 -8.49
CA SER A 145 15.16 -11.79 -8.21
C SER A 145 15.63 -11.74 -6.75
N GLU A 146 14.91 -12.37 -5.83
CA GLU A 146 15.15 -12.33 -4.37
C GLU A 146 15.13 -10.92 -3.76
N ILE A 147 14.60 -9.91 -4.49
CA ILE A 147 14.53 -8.52 -3.98
C ILE A 147 13.42 -8.37 -2.94
N SER A 148 12.39 -9.22 -2.99
CA SER A 148 11.23 -9.16 -2.09
C SER A 148 10.43 -7.85 -2.24
N LEU A 149 10.01 -7.52 -3.46
CA LEU A 149 9.08 -6.42 -3.73
C LEU A 149 7.67 -6.82 -3.25
N ASP A 150 7.46 -6.81 -1.97
CA ASP A 150 6.22 -7.17 -1.30
C ASP A 150 5.54 -5.96 -0.65
N SER A 151 4.33 -6.17 -0.13
CA SER A 151 3.57 -5.13 0.57
C SER A 151 4.22 -4.67 1.87
N ASP A 152 5.10 -5.48 2.45
CA ASP A 152 5.76 -5.19 3.71
C ASP A 152 7.04 -4.37 3.52
N SER A 153 7.39 -4.10 2.25
CA SER A 153 8.56 -3.28 1.88
C SER A 153 9.87 -3.78 2.49
N THR A 154 10.03 -5.08 2.63
CA THR A 154 11.20 -5.72 3.25
C THR A 154 12.50 -5.32 2.56
N HIS A 155 12.45 -5.12 1.23
CA HIS A 155 13.60 -4.63 0.45
C HIS A 155 14.07 -3.24 0.90
N VAL A 156 13.18 -2.38 1.42
CA VAL A 156 13.56 -1.04 1.92
C VAL A 156 14.38 -1.14 3.20
N ALA A 157 14.17 -2.17 4.02
CA ALA A 157 14.94 -2.39 5.24
C ALA A 157 16.42 -2.57 4.94
N SER A 158 16.79 -3.20 3.81
CA SER A 158 18.18 -3.39 3.39
C SER A 158 18.92 -2.07 3.17
N ILE A 159 18.23 -1.02 2.71
CA ILE A 159 18.80 0.33 2.55
C ILE A 159 19.14 0.93 3.91
N ILE A 160 18.23 0.76 4.88
CA ILE A 160 18.43 1.27 6.24
C ILE A 160 19.56 0.53 6.93
N GLU A 161 19.61 -0.79 6.82
CA GLU A 161 20.67 -1.64 7.36
C GLU A 161 22.04 -1.27 6.78
N ALA A 162 22.12 -1.09 5.46
CA ALA A 162 23.34 -0.66 4.79
C ALA A 162 23.81 0.74 5.24
N ALA A 163 22.87 1.67 5.40
CA ALA A 163 23.17 3.02 5.89
C ALA A 163 23.68 3.02 7.33
N ILE A 164 23.15 2.16 8.20
CA ILE A 164 23.59 2.00 9.58
C ILE A 164 24.94 1.28 9.62
N GLY A 165 25.13 0.23 8.86
CA GLY A 165 26.34 -0.55 8.77
C GLY A 165 27.48 0.16 8.05
N GLY A 166 27.19 1.15 7.20
CA GLY A 166 28.16 1.90 6.41
C GLY A 166 28.94 1.05 5.39
N ASN A 167 28.38 -0.07 4.97
CA ASN A 167 29.02 -1.08 4.13
C ASN A 167 28.62 -1.01 2.65
N GLN A 168 27.51 -0.36 2.34
CA GLN A 168 27.05 -0.12 0.97
C GLN A 168 26.41 1.26 0.83
N THR A 169 26.48 1.82 -0.37
CA THR A 169 25.76 3.03 -0.74
C THR A 169 24.37 2.69 -1.32
N MET A 170 23.49 3.66 -1.34
CA MET A 170 22.17 3.52 -1.99
C MET A 170 22.31 3.18 -3.48
N GLU A 171 23.31 3.73 -4.17
CA GLU A 171 23.58 3.49 -5.58
C GLU A 171 24.00 2.03 -5.83
N GLU A 172 24.91 1.50 -5.02
CA GLU A 172 25.32 0.09 -5.10
C GLU A 172 24.15 -0.87 -4.88
N ILE A 173 23.28 -0.59 -3.90
CA ILE A 173 22.07 -1.41 -3.66
C ILE A 173 21.11 -1.34 -4.85
N ALA A 174 20.87 -0.15 -5.41
CA ALA A 174 20.01 0.03 -6.56
C ALA A 174 20.54 -0.70 -7.80
N ASP A 175 21.85 -0.68 -8.03
CA ASP A 175 22.50 -1.40 -9.13
C ASP A 175 22.38 -2.91 -8.96
N GLU A 176 22.55 -3.43 -7.75
CA GLU A 176 22.36 -4.84 -7.44
C GLU A 176 20.91 -5.27 -7.68
N TRP A 177 19.91 -4.48 -7.24
CA TRP A 177 18.51 -4.77 -7.48
C TRP A 177 18.14 -4.74 -8.96
N ASN A 178 18.62 -3.75 -9.70
CA ASN A 178 18.39 -3.66 -11.13
C ASN A 178 18.99 -4.86 -11.88
N ALA A 179 20.19 -5.27 -11.52
CA ALA A 179 20.83 -6.44 -12.11
C ALA A 179 20.07 -7.74 -11.80
N ALA A 180 19.65 -7.93 -10.54
CA ALA A 180 18.89 -9.09 -10.11
C ALA A 180 17.52 -9.15 -10.81
N TRP A 181 16.82 -8.03 -10.89
CA TRP A 181 15.52 -7.92 -11.56
C TRP A 181 15.64 -8.22 -13.06
N THR A 182 16.60 -7.62 -13.74
CA THR A 182 16.90 -7.86 -15.16
C THR A 182 17.16 -9.34 -15.43
N SER A 183 18.02 -9.96 -14.61
CA SER A 183 18.31 -11.39 -14.72
C SER A 183 17.07 -12.27 -14.53
N ALA A 184 16.21 -11.92 -13.56
CA ALA A 184 14.95 -12.62 -13.32
C ALA A 184 13.94 -12.43 -14.46
N GLN A 185 13.87 -11.24 -15.08
CA GLN A 185 13.07 -11.00 -16.28
C GLN A 185 13.53 -11.91 -17.44
N GLU A 186 14.81 -11.92 -17.75
CA GLU A 186 15.38 -12.76 -18.82
C GLU A 186 15.10 -14.25 -18.58
N LYS A 187 15.28 -14.74 -17.33
CA LYS A 187 14.98 -16.11 -16.93
C LYS A 187 13.52 -16.48 -17.16
N ASN A 188 12.59 -15.52 -17.02
CA ASN A 188 11.17 -15.71 -17.24
C ASN A 188 10.69 -15.31 -18.65
N GLY A 189 11.63 -15.11 -19.59
CA GLY A 189 11.33 -14.85 -21.00
C GLY A 189 10.87 -13.43 -21.29
N VAL A 190 11.08 -12.50 -20.37
CA VAL A 190 10.81 -11.06 -20.55
C VAL A 190 12.08 -10.38 -21.02
N THR A 191 11.99 -9.58 -22.08
CA THR A 191 13.10 -8.73 -22.52
C THR A 191 13.04 -7.43 -21.75
N PRO A 192 14.06 -7.10 -20.93
CA PRO A 192 14.13 -5.80 -20.24
C PRO A 192 14.19 -4.65 -21.26
N GLU A 193 13.52 -3.54 -20.95
CA GLU A 193 13.55 -2.30 -21.74
C GLU A 193 14.69 -1.37 -21.28
#